data_18c5c9890d893ed12de38dfa81f33cee
#
_entry.id   18c5c9890d893ed12de38dfa81f33cee
#
_cell.length_a   1.000
_cell.length_b   1.000
_cell.length_c   1.000
_cell.angle_alpha   90.00
_cell.angle_beta   90.00
_cell.angle_gamma   90.00
#
_symmetry.space_group_name_H-M   'P 1'
#
loop_
_entity.id
_entity.type
_entity.pdbx_description
1 polymer ?
#
loop_
_entity_poly.entity_id
_entity_poly.type
_entity_poly.pdbx_seq_one_letter_code
_entity_poly.pdbx_strand_id
1 'polypeptide(L)'
;YFDIFIEQKKESQSVKKDSLQKYIRIHNAVLELEKNEKTTYYLRSFDKSFFSRFIKHLRVKKEISDNTLKRKIGYFKSFFNWCIENGYQTNTAYKKVSIKARETFHVSLKDKEVDTLAGLELDKALDYYRDLFLIGVYSGQRYSDYSRLDRKFIDGNNIVIRAKKTGQFSYIPLNKKLKSLLDKYDWNFNLIASQKFNIKIQKICKIAEFDEVIQIDKFYGNKKVSKDVPRWKLIGSHTARRTFITLSAQRNVPKSLVMQATGIKSYKTLENYTRLDIDKLNQEMFKAWD
;
A
#
# COMPACT_ATOMS: atom_id res chain seq x y z
N TYR A 1 -4.25 23.27 20.22
CA TYR A 1 -5.11 23.09 19.04
C TYR A 1 -4.95 21.71 18.40
N PHE A 2 -3.73 21.18 18.27
CA PHE A 2 -3.56 19.81 17.76
C PHE A 2 -4.24 18.77 18.66
N ASP A 3 -4.16 18.92 19.98
CA ASP A 3 -4.82 18.01 20.91
C ASP A 3 -6.35 18.07 20.78
N ILE A 4 -6.90 19.29 20.66
CA ILE A 4 -8.34 19.49 20.42
C ILE A 4 -8.77 18.81 19.11
N PHE A 5 -8.00 19.01 18.02
CA PHE A 5 -8.26 18.37 16.73
C PHE A 5 -8.24 16.84 16.82
N ILE A 6 -7.22 16.28 17.50
CA ILE A 6 -7.07 14.83 17.67
C ILE A 6 -8.23 14.27 18.49
N GLU A 7 -8.62 14.95 19.58
CA GLU A 7 -9.72 14.51 20.45
C GLU A 7 -11.06 14.56 19.72
N GLN A 8 -11.39 15.64 19.02
CA GLN A 8 -12.59 15.71 18.21
C GLN A 8 -12.64 14.62 17.11
N LYS A 9 -11.50 14.32 16.46
CA LYS A 9 -11.45 13.24 15.46
C LYS A 9 -11.62 11.86 16.11
N LYS A 10 -11.24 11.69 17.35
CA LYS A 10 -11.42 10.47 18.14
C LYS A 10 -12.88 10.32 18.58
N GLU A 11 -13.46 11.36 19.18
CA GLU A 11 -14.84 11.38 19.67
C GLU A 11 -15.86 11.22 18.54
N SER A 12 -15.68 11.95 17.45
CA SER A 12 -16.58 11.86 16.28
C SER A 12 -16.49 10.54 15.52
N GLN A 13 -15.54 9.64 15.85
CA GLN A 13 -15.26 8.40 15.13
C GLN A 13 -15.10 8.61 13.60
N SER A 14 -14.87 9.86 13.16
CA SER A 14 -14.79 10.23 11.74
C SER A 14 -13.58 9.66 11.04
N VAL A 15 -12.58 9.16 11.80
CA VAL A 15 -11.36 8.56 11.26
C VAL A 15 -11.02 7.23 11.96
N LYS A 16 -10.46 6.29 11.20
CA LYS A 16 -9.97 5.02 11.74
C LYS A 16 -8.76 5.26 12.66
N LYS A 17 -8.56 4.39 13.66
CA LYS A 17 -7.44 4.45 14.62
C LYS A 17 -6.08 4.65 13.94
N ASP A 18 -5.81 3.97 12.82
CA ASP A 18 -4.57 4.13 12.05
C ASP A 18 -4.40 5.53 11.44
N SER A 19 -5.49 6.20 11.10
CA SER A 19 -5.44 7.58 10.60
C SER A 19 -5.20 8.57 11.72
N LEU A 20 -5.79 8.34 12.89
CA LEU A 20 -5.54 9.13 14.09
C LEU A 20 -4.05 9.10 14.48
N GLN A 21 -3.43 7.93 14.46
CA GLN A 21 -1.99 7.78 14.72
C GLN A 21 -1.09 8.60 13.77
N LYS A 22 -1.56 8.87 12.56
CA LYS A 22 -0.80 9.70 11.60
C LYS A 22 -0.84 11.17 11.99
N TYR A 23 -1.97 11.67 12.50
CA TYR A 23 -2.07 13.03 13.04
C TYR A 23 -1.20 13.20 14.29
N ILE A 24 -1.25 12.25 15.23
CA ILE A 24 -0.40 12.23 16.43
C ILE A 24 1.09 12.29 16.04
N ARG A 25 1.51 11.51 15.03
CA ARG A 25 2.90 11.55 14.55
C ARG A 25 3.31 12.87 13.92
N ILE A 26 2.38 13.62 13.34
CA ILE A 26 2.65 14.98 12.84
C ILE A 26 2.78 15.95 14.01
N HIS A 27 1.87 15.89 14.99
CA HIS A 27 1.96 16.69 16.21
C HIS A 27 3.31 16.48 16.93
N ASN A 28 3.69 15.23 17.17
CA ASN A 28 4.97 14.89 17.80
C ASN A 28 6.17 15.44 17.01
N ALA A 29 6.10 15.46 15.67
CA ALA A 29 7.18 16.01 14.86
C ALA A 29 7.27 17.55 14.97
N VAL A 30 6.16 18.23 15.19
CA VAL A 30 6.14 19.68 15.48
C VAL A 30 6.74 19.95 16.86
N LEU A 31 6.29 19.22 17.90
CA LEU A 31 6.82 19.32 19.26
C LEU A 31 8.34 19.06 19.31
N GLU A 32 8.83 18.11 18.54
CA GLU A 32 10.26 17.85 18.44
C GLU A 32 11.01 19.02 17.79
N LEU A 33 10.43 19.66 16.75
CA LEU A 33 11.03 20.85 16.15
C LEU A 33 11.05 22.03 17.14
N GLU A 34 9.96 22.25 17.89
CA GLU A 34 9.89 23.26 18.96
C GLU A 34 10.99 23.07 19.99
N LYS A 35 11.19 21.82 20.47
CA LYS A 35 12.27 21.48 21.40
C LYS A 35 13.66 21.77 20.81
N ASN A 36 13.88 21.43 19.53
CA ASN A 36 15.17 21.65 18.88
C ASN A 36 15.48 23.14 18.66
N GLU A 37 14.45 23.94 18.38
CA GLU A 37 14.59 25.37 18.12
C GLU A 37 14.36 26.23 19.38
N LYS A 38 14.07 25.60 20.52
CA LYS A 38 13.76 26.25 21.80
C LYS A 38 12.69 27.33 21.67
N THR A 39 11.63 27.02 20.93
CA THR A 39 10.52 27.94 20.60
C THR A 39 9.17 27.22 20.67
N THR A 40 8.09 27.98 20.77
CA THR A 40 6.71 27.45 20.67
C THR A 40 6.04 28.03 19.44
N TYR A 41 5.38 27.16 18.65
CA TYR A 41 4.67 27.56 17.45
C TYR A 41 3.19 27.76 17.73
N TYR A 42 2.70 28.97 17.44
CA TYR A 42 1.28 29.31 17.42
C TYR A 42 0.71 29.12 16.01
N LEU A 43 -0.61 29.06 15.85
CA LEU A 43 -1.25 28.86 14.54
C LEU A 43 -0.78 29.85 13.46
N ARG A 44 -0.54 31.11 13.84
CA ARG A 44 -0.02 32.16 12.93
C ARG A 44 1.46 31.99 12.58
N SER A 45 2.22 31.22 13.37
CA SER A 45 3.66 30.97 13.15
C SER A 45 3.94 29.98 12.03
N PHE A 46 2.93 29.27 11.53
CA PHE A 46 3.08 28.27 10.47
C PHE A 46 3.17 28.94 9.07
N ASP A 47 4.15 29.80 8.92
CA ASP A 47 4.46 30.53 7.70
C ASP A 47 5.34 29.70 6.72
N LYS A 48 5.74 30.31 5.61
CA LYS A 48 6.63 29.67 4.62
C LYS A 48 7.97 29.26 5.24
N SER A 49 8.49 30.06 6.16
CA SER A 49 9.77 29.80 6.84
C SER A 49 9.68 28.57 7.73
N PHE A 50 8.60 28.48 8.55
CA PHE A 50 8.32 27.28 9.34
C PHE A 50 8.31 26.02 8.47
N PHE A 51 7.53 26.00 7.39
CA PHE A 51 7.44 24.82 6.52
C PHE A 51 8.79 24.45 5.91
N SER A 52 9.62 25.44 5.56
CA SER A 52 10.97 25.18 5.06
C SER A 52 11.83 24.46 6.11
N ARG A 53 11.84 24.96 7.35
CA ARG A 53 12.58 24.33 8.46
C ARG A 53 12.03 22.95 8.83
N PHE A 54 10.70 22.82 8.90
CA PHE A 54 10.03 21.55 9.21
C PHE A 54 10.33 20.47 8.17
N ILE A 55 10.27 20.81 6.89
CA ILE A 55 10.62 19.91 5.78
C ILE A 55 12.10 19.52 5.86
N LYS A 56 13.00 20.48 6.12
CA LYS A 56 14.44 20.22 6.30
C LYS A 56 14.67 19.27 7.50
N HIS A 57 14.02 19.54 8.63
CA HIS A 57 14.10 18.67 9.81
C HIS A 57 13.68 17.23 9.49
N LEU A 58 12.53 17.03 8.83
CA LEU A 58 12.05 15.70 8.48
C LEU A 58 12.94 14.98 7.47
N ARG A 59 13.50 15.69 6.49
CA ARG A 59 14.39 15.09 5.48
C ARG A 59 15.76 14.73 6.03
N VAL A 60 16.37 15.62 6.79
CA VAL A 60 17.77 15.49 7.21
C VAL A 60 17.88 14.71 8.51
N LYS A 61 17.17 15.14 9.56
CA LYS A 61 17.28 14.49 10.89
C LYS A 61 16.50 13.18 10.99
N LYS A 62 15.40 13.04 10.23
CA LYS A 62 14.53 11.85 10.27
C LYS A 62 14.65 10.96 9.05
N GLU A 63 15.48 11.30 8.10
CA GLU A 63 15.70 10.55 6.86
C GLU A 63 14.39 10.15 6.15
N ILE A 64 13.41 11.08 6.12
CA ILE A 64 12.10 10.82 5.53
C ILE A 64 12.13 11.13 4.04
N SER A 65 11.89 10.11 3.21
CA SER A 65 11.80 10.26 1.76
C SER A 65 10.61 11.13 1.32
N ASP A 66 10.72 11.75 0.14
CA ASP A 66 9.73 12.69 -0.40
C ASP A 66 8.31 12.10 -0.48
N ASN A 67 8.15 10.84 -0.84
CA ASN A 67 6.83 10.20 -0.88
C ASN A 67 6.19 10.08 0.52
N THR A 68 6.99 9.82 1.54
CA THR A 68 6.52 9.79 2.93
C THR A 68 6.25 11.20 3.44
N LEU A 69 7.13 12.15 3.10
CA LEU A 69 6.99 13.55 3.44
C LEU A 69 5.72 14.16 2.83
N LYS A 70 5.45 13.90 1.54
CA LYS A 70 4.20 14.32 0.88
C LYS A 70 2.96 13.89 1.66
N ARG A 71 2.94 12.63 2.12
CA ARG A 71 1.81 12.12 2.92
C ARG A 71 1.71 12.84 4.27
N LYS A 72 2.85 13.07 4.96
CA LYS A 72 2.88 13.80 6.22
C LYS A 72 2.36 15.24 6.07
N ILE A 73 2.82 15.95 5.03
CA ILE A 73 2.30 17.29 4.72
C ILE A 73 0.80 17.26 4.42
N GLY A 74 0.29 16.22 3.74
CA GLY A 74 -1.14 16.05 3.53
C GLY A 74 -1.95 15.97 4.84
N TYR A 75 -1.49 15.20 5.83
CA TYR A 75 -2.12 15.16 7.16
C TYR A 75 -2.02 16.50 7.89
N PHE A 76 -0.90 17.19 7.75
CA PHE A 76 -0.74 18.52 8.33
C PHE A 76 -1.71 19.53 7.70
N LYS A 77 -1.88 19.51 6.38
CA LYS A 77 -2.90 20.34 5.69
C LYS A 77 -4.31 20.05 6.19
N SER A 78 -4.65 18.80 6.47
CA SER A 78 -5.96 18.44 7.02
C SER A 78 -6.21 19.09 8.39
N PHE A 79 -5.17 19.22 9.22
CA PHE A 79 -5.26 19.96 10.49
C PHE A 79 -5.56 21.45 10.26
N PHE A 80 -4.87 22.12 9.34
CA PHE A 80 -5.13 23.54 9.05
C PHE A 80 -6.50 23.79 8.42
N ASN A 81 -6.97 22.88 7.57
CA ASN A 81 -8.32 22.98 7.03
C ASN A 81 -9.35 22.91 8.16
N TRP A 82 -9.18 21.97 9.09
CA TRP A 82 -10.01 21.88 10.28
C TRP A 82 -9.95 23.16 11.14
N CYS A 83 -8.77 23.76 11.32
CA CYS A 83 -8.65 25.02 12.04
C CYS A 83 -9.50 26.12 11.40
N ILE A 84 -9.45 26.24 10.07
CA ILE A 84 -10.25 27.25 9.35
C ILE A 84 -11.74 26.96 9.47
N GLU A 85 -12.16 25.70 9.30
CA GLU A 85 -13.54 25.26 9.43
C GLU A 85 -14.14 25.56 10.83
N ASN A 86 -13.28 25.60 11.85
CA ASN A 86 -13.65 25.91 13.24
C ASN A 86 -13.38 27.38 13.65
N GLY A 87 -13.16 28.27 12.69
CA GLY A 87 -13.02 29.71 12.93
C GLY A 87 -11.66 30.15 13.49
N TYR A 88 -10.66 29.26 13.57
CA TYR A 88 -9.33 29.62 14.04
C TYR A 88 -8.53 30.33 12.95
N GLN A 89 -7.93 31.48 13.31
CA GLN A 89 -7.03 32.19 12.40
C GLN A 89 -5.71 31.45 12.25
N THR A 90 -5.39 31.08 11.01
CA THR A 90 -4.15 30.39 10.66
C THR A 90 -3.42 31.10 9.53
N ASN A 91 -2.10 30.91 9.46
CA ASN A 91 -1.35 31.30 8.28
C ASN A 91 -1.71 30.38 7.10
N THR A 92 -1.96 30.96 5.92
CA THR A 92 -2.38 30.21 4.72
C THR A 92 -1.21 29.63 3.91
N ALA A 93 0.03 29.84 4.33
CA ALA A 93 1.24 29.37 3.62
C ALA A 93 1.22 27.86 3.35
N TYR A 94 0.58 27.06 4.23
CA TYR A 94 0.45 25.61 4.06
C TYR A 94 -0.21 25.20 2.73
N LYS A 95 -1.08 26.04 2.16
CA LYS A 95 -1.76 25.77 0.88
C LYS A 95 -0.75 25.65 -0.27
N LYS A 96 0.29 26.50 -0.25
CA LYS A 96 1.36 26.54 -1.26
C LYS A 96 2.45 25.50 -1.07
N VAL A 97 2.49 24.80 0.08
CA VAL A 97 3.49 23.74 0.33
C VAL A 97 3.17 22.54 -0.55
N SER A 98 4.09 22.15 -1.41
CA SER A 98 3.96 20.98 -2.28
C SER A 98 5.24 20.17 -2.27
N ILE A 99 5.09 18.85 -2.16
CA ILE A 99 6.19 17.88 -2.29
C ILE A 99 5.91 17.04 -3.51
N LYS A 100 6.86 17.02 -4.46
CA LYS A 100 6.72 16.21 -5.67
C LYS A 100 6.76 14.72 -5.30
N ALA A 101 5.71 13.98 -5.65
CA ALA A 101 5.75 12.52 -5.54
C ALA A 101 6.68 11.95 -6.62
N ARG A 102 7.40 10.91 -6.26
CA ARG A 102 8.20 10.11 -7.19
C ARG A 102 7.53 8.77 -7.41
N GLU A 103 7.65 8.23 -8.60
CA GLU A 103 7.20 6.87 -8.86
C GLU A 103 7.98 5.90 -7.97
N THR A 104 7.26 4.88 -7.50
CA THR A 104 7.86 3.80 -6.71
C THR A 104 7.80 2.53 -7.51
N PHE A 105 8.92 1.83 -7.57
CA PHE A 105 8.96 0.51 -8.17
C PHE A 105 8.09 -0.47 -7.34
N HIS A 106 7.36 -1.29 -8.05
CA HIS A 106 6.47 -2.27 -7.45
C HIS A 106 6.59 -3.62 -8.16
N VAL A 107 6.69 -4.68 -7.37
CA VAL A 107 6.82 -6.05 -7.87
C VAL A 107 5.45 -6.70 -8.04
N SER A 108 5.27 -7.38 -9.16
CA SER A 108 4.28 -8.45 -9.38
C SER A 108 5.02 -9.74 -9.74
N LEU A 109 4.36 -10.89 -9.64
CA LEU A 109 4.90 -12.17 -10.05
C LEU A 109 4.47 -12.51 -11.49
N LYS A 110 5.33 -13.21 -12.22
CA LYS A 110 5.00 -13.82 -13.51
C LYS A 110 4.25 -15.14 -13.29
N ASP A 111 3.55 -15.65 -14.32
CA ASP A 111 2.82 -16.92 -14.23
C ASP A 111 3.72 -18.06 -13.77
N LYS A 112 4.90 -18.22 -14.37
CA LYS A 112 5.88 -19.25 -13.98
C LYS A 112 6.30 -19.16 -12.51
N GLU A 113 6.42 -17.95 -11.97
CA GLU A 113 6.79 -17.74 -10.56
C GLU A 113 5.65 -18.08 -9.60
N VAL A 114 4.40 -17.85 -10.02
CA VAL A 114 3.23 -18.30 -9.26
C VAL A 114 3.17 -19.83 -9.24
N ASP A 115 3.44 -20.49 -10.37
CA ASP A 115 3.48 -21.94 -10.46
C ASP A 115 4.68 -22.52 -9.68
N THR A 116 5.86 -21.90 -9.72
CA THR A 116 7.00 -22.24 -8.86
C THR A 116 6.62 -22.22 -7.38
N LEU A 117 5.99 -21.11 -6.92
CA LEU A 117 5.54 -21.03 -5.53
C LEU A 117 4.53 -22.11 -5.18
N ALA A 118 3.58 -22.41 -6.08
CA ALA A 118 2.57 -23.43 -5.86
C ALA A 118 3.15 -24.85 -5.74
N GLY A 119 4.25 -25.13 -6.47
CA GLY A 119 4.92 -26.42 -6.48
C GLY A 119 6.03 -26.59 -5.43
N LEU A 120 6.37 -25.55 -4.64
CA LEU A 120 7.42 -25.65 -3.62
C LEU A 120 7.07 -26.66 -2.53
N GLU A 121 8.01 -27.55 -2.23
CA GLU A 121 7.97 -28.38 -1.03
C GLU A 121 8.47 -27.58 0.17
N LEU A 122 7.61 -27.39 1.15
CA LEU A 122 7.86 -26.56 2.33
C LEU A 122 7.46 -27.30 3.61
N ASP A 123 8.04 -26.87 4.73
CA ASP A 123 7.52 -27.30 6.03
C ASP A 123 6.06 -26.83 6.22
N LYS A 124 5.30 -27.55 7.04
CA LYS A 124 3.86 -27.31 7.27
C LYS A 124 3.55 -25.85 7.61
N ALA A 125 4.44 -25.18 8.33
CA ALA A 125 4.23 -23.79 8.72
C ALA A 125 4.39 -22.84 7.53
N LEU A 126 5.43 -23.00 6.72
CA LEU A 126 5.66 -22.18 5.53
C LEU A 126 4.65 -22.48 4.43
N ASP A 127 4.24 -23.77 4.29
CA ASP A 127 3.18 -24.17 3.36
C ASP A 127 1.90 -23.38 3.58
N TYR A 128 1.47 -23.21 4.83
CA TYR A 128 0.31 -22.39 5.17
C TYR A 128 0.46 -20.91 4.72
N TYR A 129 1.64 -20.31 4.92
CA TYR A 129 1.88 -18.93 4.50
C TYR A 129 1.90 -18.77 2.97
N ARG A 130 2.50 -19.76 2.27
CA ARG A 130 2.51 -19.84 0.81
C ARG A 130 1.09 -19.90 0.27
N ASP A 131 0.28 -20.82 0.78
CA ASP A 131 -1.09 -21.03 0.33
C ASP A 131 -1.97 -19.79 0.60
N LEU A 132 -1.84 -19.20 1.77
CA LEU A 132 -2.55 -17.94 2.06
C LEU A 132 -2.13 -16.81 1.13
N PHE A 133 -0.87 -16.75 0.70
CA PHE A 133 -0.42 -15.79 -0.31
C PHE A 133 -1.03 -16.09 -1.68
N LEU A 134 -1.06 -17.36 -2.10
CA LEU A 134 -1.68 -17.79 -3.36
C LEU A 134 -3.18 -17.53 -3.39
N ILE A 135 -3.89 -17.68 -2.27
CA ILE A 135 -5.29 -17.23 -2.14
C ILE A 135 -5.40 -15.75 -2.48
N GLY A 136 -4.47 -14.93 -1.99
CA GLY A 136 -4.39 -13.51 -2.36
C GLY A 136 -4.13 -13.28 -3.85
N VAL A 137 -3.26 -14.10 -4.48
CA VAL A 137 -2.96 -14.06 -5.92
C VAL A 137 -4.20 -14.44 -6.74
N TYR A 138 -4.91 -15.52 -6.38
CA TYR A 138 -6.04 -16.00 -7.17
C TYR A 138 -7.35 -15.25 -6.92
N SER A 139 -7.47 -14.53 -5.80
CA SER A 139 -8.65 -13.72 -5.47
C SER A 139 -8.49 -12.24 -5.83
N GLY A 140 -7.25 -11.75 -5.97
CA GLY A 140 -6.97 -10.34 -6.20
C GLY A 140 -7.30 -9.43 -5.02
N GLN A 141 -7.59 -9.95 -3.83
CA GLN A 141 -8.01 -9.18 -2.68
C GLN A 141 -6.84 -8.59 -1.89
N ARG A 142 -7.13 -7.63 -0.99
CA ARG A 142 -6.14 -7.17 0.00
C ARG A 142 -5.97 -8.23 1.08
N TYR A 143 -4.81 -8.27 1.75
CA TYR A 143 -4.54 -9.20 2.84
C TYR A 143 -5.66 -9.19 3.89
N SER A 144 -6.12 -8.02 4.31
CA SER A 144 -7.22 -7.89 5.26
C SER A 144 -8.56 -8.46 4.78
N ASP A 145 -8.68 -8.77 3.52
CA ASP A 145 -9.91 -9.26 2.91
C ASP A 145 -9.77 -10.74 2.56
N TYR A 146 -8.68 -11.16 1.91
CA TYR A 146 -8.50 -12.58 1.59
C TYR A 146 -8.19 -13.47 2.81
N SER A 147 -7.63 -12.92 3.88
CA SER A 147 -7.40 -13.65 5.14
C SER A 147 -8.68 -13.91 5.96
N ARG A 148 -9.84 -13.51 5.48
CA ARG A 148 -11.15 -13.70 6.13
C ARG A 148 -12.21 -14.23 5.17
N LEU A 149 -11.81 -14.82 4.05
CA LEU A 149 -12.76 -15.47 3.15
C LEU A 149 -13.45 -16.63 3.89
N ASP A 150 -14.76 -16.75 3.68
CA ASP A 150 -15.62 -17.67 4.41
C ASP A 150 -16.69 -18.18 3.46
N ARG A 151 -17.17 -19.41 3.65
CA ARG A 151 -18.22 -20.04 2.84
C ARG A 151 -19.52 -19.23 2.80
N LYS A 152 -19.84 -18.49 3.85
CA LYS A 152 -21.02 -17.60 3.89
C LYS A 152 -20.99 -16.47 2.87
N PHE A 153 -19.85 -16.19 2.25
CA PHE A 153 -19.71 -15.18 1.20
C PHE A 153 -19.90 -15.75 -0.20
N ILE A 154 -20.17 -17.04 -0.33
CA ILE A 154 -20.41 -17.68 -1.64
C ILE A 154 -21.77 -17.23 -2.16
N ASP A 155 -21.78 -16.77 -3.42
CA ASP A 155 -22.96 -16.42 -4.19
C ASP A 155 -22.79 -16.99 -5.59
N GLY A 156 -23.46 -18.12 -5.88
CA GLY A 156 -23.26 -18.90 -7.09
C GLY A 156 -21.79 -19.32 -7.30
N ASN A 157 -21.22 -18.91 -8.41
CA ASN A 157 -19.80 -19.18 -8.76
C ASN A 157 -18.85 -18.08 -8.28
N ASN A 158 -19.29 -17.18 -7.41
CA ASN A 158 -18.49 -16.07 -6.91
C ASN A 158 -18.43 -16.06 -5.39
N ILE A 159 -17.42 -15.37 -4.86
CA ILE A 159 -17.36 -14.93 -3.48
C ILE A 159 -17.64 -13.42 -3.48
N VAL A 160 -18.68 -12.99 -2.77
CA VAL A 160 -19.08 -11.59 -2.67
C VAL A 160 -18.71 -11.05 -1.29
N ILE A 161 -17.75 -10.13 -1.24
CA ILE A 161 -17.31 -9.55 0.03
C ILE A 161 -17.34 -8.01 -0.01
N ARG A 162 -17.57 -7.43 1.16
CA ARG A 162 -17.37 -6.00 1.36
C ARG A 162 -15.96 -5.75 1.91
N ALA A 163 -15.12 -5.03 1.15
CA ALA A 163 -13.74 -4.74 1.52
C ALA A 163 -13.65 -3.98 2.86
N LYS A 164 -12.88 -4.48 3.83
CA LYS A 164 -12.73 -3.92 5.18
C LYS A 164 -12.24 -2.46 5.20
N LYS A 165 -11.34 -2.12 4.26
CA LYS A 165 -10.74 -0.78 4.22
C LYS A 165 -11.65 0.26 3.57
N THR A 166 -12.35 -0.09 2.49
CA THR A 166 -13.07 0.86 1.63
C THR A 166 -14.58 0.71 1.65
N GLY A 167 -15.12 -0.37 2.22
CA GLY A 167 -16.55 -0.68 2.23
C GLY A 167 -17.11 -1.07 0.86
N GLN A 168 -16.27 -1.24 -0.17
CA GLN A 168 -16.69 -1.58 -1.54
C GLN A 168 -16.94 -3.07 -1.66
N PHE A 169 -17.94 -3.46 -2.47
CA PHE A 169 -18.12 -4.84 -2.85
C PHE A 169 -17.04 -5.29 -3.84
N SER A 170 -16.64 -6.54 -3.73
CA SER A 170 -15.79 -7.27 -4.65
C SER A 170 -16.48 -8.58 -5.02
N TYR A 171 -16.53 -8.89 -6.31
CA TYR A 171 -17.12 -10.10 -6.88
C TYR A 171 -15.98 -10.97 -7.37
N ILE A 172 -15.57 -11.94 -6.56
CA ILE A 172 -14.38 -12.75 -6.79
C ILE A 172 -14.78 -14.05 -7.45
N PRO A 173 -14.39 -14.32 -8.70
CA PRO A 173 -14.66 -15.61 -9.34
C PRO A 173 -14.01 -16.76 -8.56
N LEU A 174 -14.80 -17.76 -8.18
CA LEU A 174 -14.35 -18.94 -7.45
C LEU A 174 -13.72 -19.95 -8.42
N ASN A 175 -12.54 -19.60 -8.98
CA ASN A 175 -11.81 -20.47 -9.87
C ASN A 175 -11.28 -21.73 -9.16
N LYS A 176 -10.94 -22.79 -9.92
CA LYS A 176 -10.51 -24.08 -9.39
C LYS A 176 -9.32 -23.98 -8.44
N LYS A 177 -8.28 -23.20 -8.78
CA LYS A 177 -7.07 -23.02 -7.94
C LYS A 177 -7.43 -22.35 -6.60
N LEU A 178 -8.25 -21.31 -6.63
CA LEU A 178 -8.73 -20.62 -5.42
C LEU A 178 -9.57 -21.57 -4.55
N LYS A 179 -10.55 -22.25 -5.16
CA LYS A 179 -11.44 -23.17 -4.44
C LYS A 179 -10.66 -24.29 -3.76
N SER A 180 -9.73 -24.93 -4.45
CA SER A 180 -8.89 -26.00 -3.88
C SER A 180 -8.13 -25.54 -2.64
N LEU A 181 -7.53 -24.33 -2.66
CA LEU A 181 -6.81 -23.79 -1.52
C LEU A 181 -7.76 -23.43 -0.35
N LEU A 182 -8.93 -22.87 -0.64
CA LEU A 182 -9.91 -22.54 0.39
C LEU A 182 -10.43 -23.82 1.07
N ASP A 183 -10.74 -24.85 0.29
CA ASP A 183 -11.22 -26.14 0.78
C ASP A 183 -10.14 -26.90 1.58
N LYS A 184 -8.85 -26.81 1.18
CA LYS A 184 -7.71 -27.39 1.94
C LYS A 184 -7.68 -26.96 3.41
N TYR A 185 -8.13 -25.73 3.68
CA TYR A 185 -8.16 -25.15 5.03
C TYR A 185 -9.58 -25.04 5.61
N ASP A 186 -10.54 -25.72 5.00
CA ASP A 186 -11.95 -25.64 5.39
C ASP A 186 -12.47 -24.20 5.54
N TRP A 187 -11.93 -23.29 4.71
CA TRP A 187 -12.23 -21.84 4.73
C TRP A 187 -11.92 -21.15 6.06
N ASN A 188 -11.11 -21.76 6.90
CA ASN A 188 -10.76 -21.27 8.21
C ASN A 188 -9.30 -20.81 8.25
N PHE A 189 -9.09 -19.50 8.40
CA PHE A 189 -7.78 -18.90 8.36
C PHE A 189 -7.47 -18.16 9.66
N ASN A 190 -6.29 -18.43 10.21
CA ASN A 190 -5.79 -17.71 11.38
C ASN A 190 -5.43 -16.27 11.00
N LEU A 191 -5.86 -15.32 11.83
CA LEU A 191 -5.45 -13.93 11.69
C LEU A 191 -3.98 -13.78 12.07
N ILE A 192 -3.17 -13.40 11.09
CA ILE A 192 -1.73 -13.18 11.27
C ILE A 192 -1.43 -11.69 11.08
N ALA A 193 -0.59 -11.11 11.94
CA ALA A 193 -0.13 -9.74 11.74
C ALA A 193 0.58 -9.62 10.37
N SER A 194 0.19 -8.61 9.58
CA SER A 194 0.69 -8.40 8.21
C SER A 194 2.22 -8.35 8.14
N GLN A 195 2.88 -7.83 9.16
CA GLN A 195 4.34 -7.78 9.23
C GLN A 195 4.94 -9.19 9.33
N LYS A 196 4.41 -10.04 10.21
CA LYS A 196 4.84 -11.45 10.35
C LYS A 196 4.59 -12.23 9.06
N PHE A 197 3.43 -12.02 8.43
CA PHE A 197 3.09 -12.61 7.15
C PHE A 197 4.11 -12.23 6.06
N ASN A 198 4.43 -10.94 5.91
CA ASN A 198 5.40 -10.47 4.92
C ASN A 198 6.79 -11.09 5.11
N ILE A 199 7.27 -11.20 6.36
CA ILE A 199 8.56 -11.85 6.66
C ILE A 199 8.57 -13.30 6.19
N LYS A 200 7.49 -14.05 6.42
CA LYS A 200 7.38 -15.45 6.00
C LYS A 200 7.32 -15.59 4.48
N ILE A 201 6.56 -14.72 3.80
CA ILE A 201 6.50 -14.71 2.32
C ILE A 201 7.86 -14.37 1.72
N GLN A 202 8.59 -13.42 2.29
CA GLN A 202 9.95 -13.10 1.85
C GLN A 202 10.89 -14.30 2.00
N LYS A 203 10.78 -15.07 3.11
CA LYS A 203 11.54 -16.30 3.30
C LYS A 203 11.19 -17.33 2.22
N ILE A 204 9.92 -17.54 1.92
CA ILE A 204 9.45 -18.47 0.88
C ILE A 204 9.98 -18.05 -0.50
N CYS A 205 9.87 -16.76 -0.84
CA CYS A 205 10.38 -16.25 -2.12
C CYS A 205 11.91 -16.34 -2.23
N LYS A 206 12.64 -16.30 -1.11
CA LYS A 206 14.07 -16.57 -1.09
C LYS A 206 14.37 -18.06 -1.34
N ILE A 207 13.58 -18.98 -0.78
CA ILE A 207 13.66 -20.42 -1.08
C ILE A 207 13.33 -20.70 -2.56
N ALA A 208 12.41 -19.94 -3.14
CA ALA A 208 12.07 -19.98 -4.57
C ALA A 208 13.11 -19.31 -5.48
N GLU A 209 14.24 -18.86 -4.93
CA GLU A 209 15.37 -18.25 -5.66
C GLU A 209 14.97 -16.99 -6.46
N PHE A 210 14.05 -16.16 -5.94
CA PHE A 210 13.71 -14.88 -6.55
C PHE A 210 14.79 -13.83 -6.22
N ASP A 211 16.04 -14.11 -6.57
CA ASP A 211 17.23 -13.37 -6.15
C ASP A 211 17.64 -12.23 -7.09
N GLU A 212 16.91 -12.02 -8.20
CA GLU A 212 17.13 -10.92 -9.11
C GLU A 212 17.34 -9.60 -8.34
N VAL A 213 18.43 -8.89 -8.65
CA VAL A 213 18.77 -7.62 -7.98
C VAL A 213 18.02 -6.47 -8.65
N ILE A 214 17.27 -5.74 -7.85
CA ILE A 214 16.48 -4.59 -8.31
C ILE A 214 17.00 -3.33 -7.62
N GLN A 215 17.35 -2.32 -8.42
CA GLN A 215 17.74 -1.02 -7.90
C GLN A 215 16.50 -0.22 -7.48
N ILE A 216 16.45 0.17 -6.21
CA ILE A 216 15.37 0.98 -5.63
C ILE A 216 15.87 2.38 -5.31
N ASP A 217 15.20 3.38 -5.89
CA ASP A 217 15.53 4.78 -5.71
C ASP A 217 14.66 5.42 -4.62
N LYS A 218 15.30 6.12 -3.70
CA LYS A 218 14.65 7.00 -2.75
C LYS A 218 15.11 8.44 -2.96
N PHE A 219 14.19 9.37 -2.88
CA PHE A 219 14.46 10.79 -3.07
C PHE A 219 14.24 11.58 -1.79
N TYR A 220 15.18 12.47 -1.51
CA TYR A 220 15.21 13.38 -0.38
C TYR A 220 15.47 14.81 -0.90
N GLY A 221 14.45 15.42 -1.51
CA GLY A 221 14.62 16.63 -2.33
C GLY A 221 15.38 16.33 -3.62
N ASN A 222 16.52 16.99 -3.80
CA ASN A 222 17.38 16.76 -4.97
C ASN A 222 18.36 15.58 -4.79
N LYS A 223 18.48 15.05 -3.54
CA LYS A 223 19.33 13.89 -3.28
C LYS A 223 18.59 12.62 -3.65
N LYS A 224 19.18 11.85 -4.58
CA LYS A 224 18.79 10.49 -4.92
C LYS A 224 19.67 9.51 -4.16
N VAL A 225 19.08 8.50 -3.54
CA VAL A 225 19.78 7.39 -2.89
C VAL A 225 19.25 6.11 -3.54
N SER A 226 20.13 5.42 -4.26
CA SER A 226 19.86 4.13 -4.88
C SER A 226 20.33 3.01 -3.97
N LYS A 227 19.59 1.92 -3.91
CA LYS A 227 19.94 0.73 -3.15
C LYS A 227 19.58 -0.51 -3.95
N ASP A 228 20.52 -1.39 -4.12
CA ASP A 228 20.29 -2.71 -4.71
C ASP A 228 19.65 -3.63 -3.67
N VAL A 229 18.53 -4.23 -4.07
CA VAL A 229 17.72 -5.06 -3.18
C VAL A 229 17.33 -6.33 -3.93
N PRO A 230 17.56 -7.53 -3.38
CA PRO A 230 17.09 -8.75 -4.01
C PRO A 230 15.55 -8.75 -4.05
N ARG A 231 15.01 -9.21 -5.16
CA ARG A 231 13.57 -9.12 -5.50
C ARG A 231 12.67 -9.75 -4.45
N TRP A 232 13.10 -10.86 -3.82
CA TRP A 232 12.32 -11.49 -2.76
C TRP A 232 12.05 -10.56 -1.57
N LYS A 233 12.94 -9.60 -1.25
CA LYS A 233 12.71 -8.60 -0.19
C LYS A 233 11.61 -7.59 -0.51
N LEU A 234 11.27 -7.44 -1.79
CA LEU A 234 10.23 -6.51 -2.26
C LEU A 234 8.85 -7.16 -2.32
N ILE A 235 8.78 -8.48 -2.16
CA ILE A 235 7.54 -9.25 -2.21
C ILE A 235 6.87 -9.23 -0.83
N GLY A 236 5.56 -9.01 -0.83
CA GLY A 236 4.76 -9.02 0.40
C GLY A 236 3.28 -9.21 0.09
N SER A 237 2.45 -9.14 1.10
CA SER A 237 1.02 -9.40 1.00
C SER A 237 0.29 -8.63 -0.12
N HIS A 238 0.75 -7.41 -0.40
CA HIS A 238 0.15 -6.59 -1.46
C HIS A 238 0.62 -6.99 -2.87
N THR A 239 1.76 -7.68 -2.98
CA THR A 239 2.25 -8.26 -4.24
C THR A 239 1.26 -9.28 -4.79
N ALA A 240 0.59 -10.07 -3.96
CA ALA A 240 -0.45 -11.00 -4.38
C ALA A 240 -1.53 -10.32 -5.23
N ARG A 241 -2.08 -9.22 -4.74
CA ARG A 241 -3.10 -8.44 -5.45
C ARG A 241 -2.55 -7.79 -6.73
N ARG A 242 -1.31 -7.30 -6.71
CA ARG A 242 -0.66 -6.78 -7.92
C ARG A 242 -0.52 -7.86 -8.98
N THR A 243 -0.04 -9.04 -8.58
CA THR A 243 0.08 -10.21 -9.45
C THR A 243 -1.25 -10.53 -10.12
N PHE A 244 -2.36 -10.63 -9.36
CA PHE A 244 -3.68 -10.85 -9.96
C PHE A 244 -4.01 -9.81 -11.04
N ILE A 245 -3.83 -8.53 -10.74
CA ILE A 245 -4.19 -7.44 -11.66
C ILE A 245 -3.27 -7.46 -12.89
N THR A 246 -1.96 -7.64 -12.72
CA THR A 246 -0.99 -7.69 -13.82
C THR A 246 -1.26 -8.88 -14.73
N LEU A 247 -1.43 -10.10 -14.17
CA LEU A 247 -1.73 -11.30 -14.95
C LEU A 247 -3.10 -11.22 -15.64
N SER A 248 -4.10 -10.60 -15.00
CA SER A 248 -5.40 -10.35 -15.65
C SER A 248 -5.25 -9.40 -16.86
N ALA A 249 -4.42 -8.37 -16.75
CA ALA A 249 -4.15 -7.46 -17.86
C ALA A 249 -3.40 -8.16 -19.01
N GLN A 250 -2.41 -9.01 -18.71
CA GLN A 250 -1.67 -9.82 -19.67
C GLN A 250 -2.60 -10.79 -20.43
N ARG A 251 -3.60 -11.33 -19.74
CA ARG A 251 -4.63 -12.21 -20.31
C ARG A 251 -5.78 -11.45 -20.97
N ASN A 252 -5.63 -10.13 -21.20
CA ASN A 252 -6.61 -9.26 -21.82
C ASN A 252 -7.99 -9.26 -21.13
N VAL A 253 -8.07 -9.54 -19.81
CA VAL A 253 -9.31 -9.40 -19.05
C VAL A 253 -9.73 -7.94 -19.06
N PRO A 254 -10.98 -7.60 -19.43
CA PRO A 254 -11.46 -6.23 -19.45
C PRO A 254 -11.24 -5.51 -18.12
N LYS A 255 -10.71 -4.29 -18.16
CA LYS A 255 -10.40 -3.49 -16.95
C LYS A 255 -11.59 -3.36 -16.01
N SER A 256 -12.80 -3.23 -16.55
CA SER A 256 -14.04 -3.15 -15.76
C SER A 256 -14.29 -4.41 -14.91
N LEU A 257 -14.02 -5.59 -15.46
CA LEU A 257 -14.17 -6.86 -14.73
C LEU A 257 -13.09 -7.01 -13.65
N VAL A 258 -11.85 -6.63 -13.94
CA VAL A 258 -10.78 -6.58 -12.93
C VAL A 258 -11.14 -5.62 -11.79
N MET A 259 -11.75 -4.49 -12.10
CA MET A 259 -12.22 -3.52 -11.11
C MET A 259 -13.34 -4.10 -10.23
N GLN A 260 -14.31 -4.80 -10.81
CA GLN A 260 -15.37 -5.49 -10.07
C GLN A 260 -14.81 -6.58 -9.16
N ALA A 261 -13.94 -7.44 -9.69
CA ALA A 261 -13.31 -8.50 -8.92
C ALA A 261 -12.48 -7.97 -7.74
N THR A 262 -11.80 -6.85 -7.92
CA THR A 262 -10.90 -6.28 -6.91
C THR A 262 -11.51 -5.19 -6.05
N GLY A 263 -12.70 -4.68 -6.37
CA GLY A 263 -13.33 -3.54 -5.69
C GLY A 263 -12.54 -2.23 -5.87
N ILE A 264 -11.83 -2.06 -7.00
CA ILE A 264 -11.18 -0.80 -7.38
C ILE A 264 -12.20 0.07 -8.13
N LYS A 265 -12.38 1.33 -7.68
CA LYS A 265 -13.33 2.25 -8.32
C LYS A 265 -12.72 3.18 -9.37
N SER A 266 -11.42 3.39 -9.34
CA SER A 266 -10.75 4.38 -10.18
C SER A 266 -9.83 3.70 -11.18
N TYR A 267 -10.03 3.99 -12.49
CA TYR A 267 -9.10 3.57 -13.54
C TYR A 267 -7.66 4.00 -13.25
N LYS A 268 -7.46 5.23 -12.78
CA LYS A 268 -6.15 5.75 -12.36
C LYS A 268 -5.49 4.88 -11.28
N THR A 269 -6.29 4.33 -10.36
CA THR A 269 -5.77 3.40 -9.35
C THR A 269 -5.40 2.07 -9.96
N LEU A 270 -6.18 1.55 -10.91
CA LEU A 270 -5.88 0.31 -11.63
C LEU A 270 -4.61 0.45 -12.47
N GLU A 271 -4.44 1.55 -13.17
CA GLU A 271 -3.25 1.84 -13.99
C GLU A 271 -1.94 1.79 -13.21
N ASN A 272 -1.94 2.13 -11.92
CA ASN A 272 -0.75 1.99 -11.08
C ASN A 272 -0.27 0.53 -10.93
N TYR A 273 -1.10 -0.44 -11.28
CA TYR A 273 -0.76 -1.87 -11.29
C TYR A 273 -0.40 -2.40 -12.67
N THR A 274 -0.89 -1.77 -13.74
CA THR A 274 -0.72 -2.26 -15.13
C THR A 274 0.39 -1.54 -15.89
N ARG A 275 0.99 -0.48 -15.33
CA ARG A 275 2.02 0.35 -15.99
C ARG A 275 3.35 -0.36 -16.31
N LEU A 276 3.57 -1.57 -15.81
CA LEU A 276 4.85 -2.27 -15.91
C LEU A 276 4.69 -3.69 -16.49
N ASP A 277 3.95 -3.81 -17.57
CA ASP A 277 4.00 -5.02 -18.38
C ASP A 277 5.10 -4.89 -19.43
N ILE A 278 6.35 -5.03 -18.96
CA ILE A 278 7.53 -4.96 -19.86
C ILE A 278 7.49 -6.09 -20.88
N ASP A 279 7.01 -7.28 -20.49
CA ASP A 279 6.95 -8.42 -21.41
C ASP A 279 5.94 -8.15 -22.54
N LYS A 280 4.78 -7.57 -22.24
CA LYS A 280 3.80 -7.14 -23.24
C LYS A 280 4.30 -5.96 -24.08
N LEU A 281 4.93 -4.98 -23.45
CA LEU A 281 5.55 -3.87 -24.16
C LEU A 281 6.57 -4.39 -25.19
N ASN A 282 7.46 -5.29 -24.78
CA ASN A 282 8.46 -5.88 -25.67
C ASN A 282 7.80 -6.65 -26.81
N GLN A 283 6.77 -7.47 -26.53
CA GLN A 283 6.05 -8.20 -27.56
C GLN A 283 5.40 -7.28 -28.61
N GLU A 284 4.73 -6.22 -28.17
CA GLU A 284 4.09 -5.28 -29.08
C GLU A 284 5.10 -4.41 -29.83
N MET A 285 6.20 -4.01 -29.17
CA MET A 285 7.27 -3.25 -29.82
C MET A 285 8.03 -4.09 -30.82
N PHE A 286 8.36 -5.35 -30.53
CA PHE A 286 9.01 -6.24 -31.49
C PHE A 286 8.12 -6.52 -32.71
N LYS A 287 6.80 -6.77 -32.52
CA LYS A 287 5.87 -6.91 -33.66
C LYS A 287 5.78 -5.66 -34.52
N ALA A 288 5.98 -4.47 -33.94
CA ALA A 288 5.86 -3.21 -34.66
C ALA A 288 7.16 -2.81 -35.39
N TRP A 289 8.31 -3.34 -34.96
CA TRP A 289 9.64 -2.90 -35.44
C TRP A 289 10.45 -4.01 -36.13
N ASP A 290 10.11 -5.28 -35.94
CA ASP A 290 10.63 -6.45 -36.64
C ASP A 290 9.73 -6.83 -37.85
#